data_a40632a57f0209d257538258381e4fb8
#
_entry.id   a40632a57f0209d257538258381e4fb8
#
_cell.length_a   1.000
_cell.length_b   1.000
_cell.length_c   1.000
_cell.angle_alpha   90.00
_cell.angle_beta   90.00
_cell.angle_gamma   90.00
#
_symmetry.space_group_name_H-M   'P 1'
#
loop_
_entity.id
_entity.type
_entity.pdbx_description
1 polymer ?
#
loop_
_entity_poly.entity_id
_entity_poly.type
_entity_poly.pdbx_seq_one_letter_code
_entity_poly.pdbx_strand_id
1 'polypeptide(L)'
;METLTNGAQGPGKKKYRIINFKRNTFDKIGTVERIEHDPNRSAFIALVDYQDLKEYIIAPSDIKIGDKVISSVKTEINSGNAMKLKNIPTGTSIHNIELKSGAGGKLCRSAGSFAQVLGVQDKYTMIKLSSRETRLVHGECMATIGAVSNQDNKNKKIGKAGIKRHLGIRPTVRGVVMNPVDHPHGGG
;
A
#
# COMPACT_ATOMS: atom_id res chain seq x y z
N MET A 1 12.48 10.05 -20.35
CA MET A 1 11.80 8.96 -19.61
C MET A 1 12.47 8.88 -18.24
N GLU A 2 11.78 9.28 -17.18
CA GLU A 2 12.27 9.04 -15.83
C GLU A 2 12.33 7.54 -15.59
N THR A 3 13.43 7.08 -15.02
CA THR A 3 13.60 5.65 -14.69
C THR A 3 12.67 5.30 -13.53
N LEU A 4 11.66 4.46 -13.78
CA LEU A 4 10.72 3.97 -12.76
C LEU A 4 11.36 2.99 -11.75
N THR A 5 12.66 2.71 -11.91
CA THR A 5 13.39 1.80 -11.02
C THR A 5 14.72 2.41 -10.60
N ASN A 6 15.01 2.35 -9.32
CA ASN A 6 16.34 2.63 -8.79
C ASN A 6 17.20 1.37 -8.79
N GLY A 7 18.52 1.54 -8.75
CA GLY A 7 19.48 0.44 -8.69
C GLY A 7 19.20 -0.57 -7.58
N ALA A 8 19.80 -1.74 -7.69
CA ALA A 8 19.61 -2.82 -6.73
C ALA A 8 20.18 -2.44 -5.35
N GLN A 9 19.35 -2.58 -4.31
CA GLN A 9 19.73 -2.29 -2.92
C GLN A 9 19.51 -3.52 -2.02
N GLY A 10 20.38 -3.71 -1.06
CA GLY A 10 20.28 -4.72 -0.01
C GLY A 10 20.59 -6.15 -0.43
N PRO A 11 20.44 -7.11 0.50
CA PRO A 11 20.73 -8.52 0.26
C PRO A 11 19.79 -9.08 -0.83
N GLY A 12 20.37 -9.74 -1.83
CA GLY A 12 19.63 -10.30 -2.96
C GLY A 12 19.45 -9.34 -4.14
N LYS A 13 20.14 -8.19 -4.16
CA LYS A 13 20.13 -7.23 -5.29
C LYS A 13 18.72 -6.89 -5.79
N LYS A 14 17.78 -6.62 -4.88
CA LYS A 14 16.41 -6.28 -5.22
C LYS A 14 16.34 -4.89 -5.85
N LYS A 15 15.87 -4.80 -7.08
CA LYS A 15 15.58 -3.50 -7.71
C LYS A 15 14.40 -2.83 -7.01
N TYR A 16 14.53 -1.57 -6.67
CA TYR A 16 13.46 -0.78 -6.07
C TYR A 16 12.63 -0.12 -7.18
N ARG A 17 11.30 -0.31 -7.13
CA ARG A 17 10.35 0.38 -8.00
C ARG A 17 9.80 1.59 -7.28
N ILE A 18 9.76 2.71 -7.97
CA ILE A 18 9.18 3.95 -7.44
C ILE A 18 7.67 3.84 -7.55
N ILE A 19 6.99 3.80 -6.41
CA ILE A 19 5.53 3.68 -6.34
C ILE A 19 4.93 5.05 -6.01
N ASN A 20 3.93 5.47 -6.77
CA ASN A 20 3.17 6.68 -6.47
C ASN A 20 2.17 6.42 -5.32
N PHE A 21 2.65 6.56 -4.07
CA PHE A 21 1.79 6.48 -2.89
C PHE A 21 0.92 7.72 -2.69
N LYS A 22 1.28 8.85 -3.30
CA LYS A 22 0.55 10.11 -3.17
C LYS A 22 -0.68 10.16 -4.07
N ARG A 23 -0.64 9.41 -5.18
CA ARG A 23 -1.71 9.44 -6.19
C ARG A 23 -2.01 10.87 -6.67
N ASN A 24 -0.93 11.65 -6.90
CA ASN A 24 -1.00 13.08 -7.19
C ASN A 24 -1.22 13.42 -8.66
N THR A 25 -1.39 12.44 -9.54
CA THR A 25 -1.78 12.63 -10.94
C THR A 25 -3.30 12.81 -10.99
N PHE A 26 -3.75 14.03 -10.64
CA PHE A 26 -5.17 14.34 -10.51
C PHE A 26 -5.86 14.51 -11.87
N ASP A 27 -7.14 14.09 -11.93
CA ASP A 27 -8.10 14.28 -13.02
C ASP A 27 -7.64 13.72 -14.38
N LYS A 28 -6.61 12.86 -14.37
CA LYS A 28 -6.18 12.10 -15.53
C LYS A 28 -6.65 10.66 -15.41
N ILE A 29 -7.22 10.14 -16.48
CA ILE A 29 -7.59 8.72 -16.59
C ILE A 29 -6.35 7.96 -17.03
N GLY A 30 -5.90 7.03 -16.21
CA GLY A 30 -4.82 6.10 -16.54
C GLY A 30 -5.38 4.72 -16.85
N THR A 31 -4.74 4.02 -17.77
CA THR A 31 -5.08 2.62 -18.10
C THR A 31 -4.04 1.69 -17.52
N VAL A 32 -4.49 0.63 -16.87
CA VAL A 32 -3.61 -0.41 -16.34
C VAL A 32 -3.00 -1.21 -17.48
N GLU A 33 -1.69 -1.04 -17.69
CA GLU A 33 -0.94 -1.74 -18.74
C GLU A 33 -0.59 -3.17 -18.34
N ARG A 34 -0.12 -3.35 -17.08
CA ARG A 34 0.27 -4.66 -16.56
C ARG A 34 0.32 -4.67 -15.03
N ILE A 35 0.25 -5.88 -14.47
CA ILE A 35 0.38 -6.13 -13.03
C ILE A 35 1.67 -6.90 -12.82
N GLU A 36 2.51 -6.43 -11.88
CA GLU A 36 3.86 -6.97 -11.65
C GLU A 36 4.06 -7.38 -10.19
N HIS A 37 4.96 -8.34 -10.01
CA HIS A 37 5.49 -8.67 -8.68
C HIS A 37 6.60 -7.69 -8.31
N ASP A 38 6.54 -7.11 -7.11
CA ASP A 38 7.60 -6.29 -6.55
C ASP A 38 8.34 -7.03 -5.43
N PRO A 39 9.66 -7.27 -5.54
CA PRO A 39 10.42 -7.97 -4.52
C PRO A 39 10.53 -7.20 -3.19
N ASN A 40 10.20 -5.91 -3.15
CA ASN A 40 10.29 -5.05 -1.97
C ASN A 40 9.01 -5.03 -1.13
N ARG A 41 7.92 -5.63 -1.61
CA ARG A 41 6.64 -5.67 -0.91
C ARG A 41 5.90 -6.97 -1.15
N SER A 42 4.93 -7.24 -0.28
CA SER A 42 4.09 -8.43 -0.38
C SER A 42 2.93 -8.27 -1.37
N ALA A 43 2.50 -7.03 -1.65
CA ALA A 43 1.45 -6.71 -2.61
C ALA A 43 1.99 -6.71 -4.04
N PHE A 44 1.12 -6.97 -5.02
CA PHE A 44 1.42 -6.68 -6.43
C PHE A 44 1.34 -5.17 -6.68
N ILE A 45 1.99 -4.74 -7.75
CA ILE A 45 1.95 -3.37 -8.24
C ILE A 45 1.36 -3.35 -9.64
N ALA A 46 0.68 -2.28 -9.99
CA ALA A 46 0.14 -2.06 -11.33
C ALA A 46 0.88 -0.90 -12.00
N LEU A 47 1.35 -1.13 -13.24
CA LEU A 47 1.84 -0.07 -14.10
C LEU A 47 0.65 0.58 -14.78
N VAL A 48 0.49 1.88 -14.56
CA VAL A 48 -0.60 2.69 -15.12
C VAL A 48 -0.02 3.67 -16.13
N ASP A 49 -0.60 3.68 -17.31
CA ASP A 49 -0.26 4.58 -18.41
C ASP A 49 -1.28 5.74 -18.46
N TYR A 50 -0.79 6.95 -18.27
CA TYR A 50 -1.56 8.21 -18.37
C TYR A 50 -1.32 8.95 -19.70
N GLN A 51 -0.86 8.24 -20.73
CA GLN A 51 -0.44 8.75 -22.06
C GLN A 51 0.90 9.52 -22.02
N ASP A 52 1.01 10.54 -21.18
CA ASP A 52 2.24 11.34 -21.01
C ASP A 52 3.22 10.75 -20.00
N LEU A 53 2.72 9.97 -19.05
CA LEU A 53 3.44 9.50 -17.88
C LEU A 53 3.02 8.09 -17.49
N LYS A 54 4.00 7.24 -17.19
CA LYS A 54 3.75 5.91 -16.61
C LYS A 54 4.12 5.90 -15.13
N GLU A 55 3.26 5.36 -14.30
CA GLU A 55 3.46 5.29 -12.85
C GLU A 55 3.12 3.92 -12.31
N TYR A 56 3.85 3.49 -11.28
CA TYR A 56 3.46 2.34 -10.48
C TYR A 56 2.55 2.76 -9.34
N ILE A 57 1.48 2.00 -9.16
CA ILE A 57 0.58 2.10 -8.00
C ILE A 57 0.50 0.75 -7.28
N ILE A 58 0.03 0.74 -6.03
CA ILE A 58 -0.34 -0.53 -5.37
C ILE A 58 -1.55 -1.09 -6.11
N ALA A 59 -1.46 -2.35 -6.56
CA ALA A 59 -2.56 -3.00 -7.23
C ALA A 59 -3.66 -3.40 -6.23
N PRO A 60 -4.92 -2.98 -6.40
CA PRO A 60 -6.05 -3.58 -5.70
C PRO A 60 -6.26 -5.05 -6.08
N SER A 61 -7.07 -5.77 -5.27
CA SER A 61 -7.36 -7.19 -5.49
C SER A 61 -8.09 -7.47 -6.80
N ASP A 62 -8.98 -6.56 -7.19
CA ASP A 62 -9.96 -6.78 -8.27
C ASP A 62 -9.55 -6.14 -9.59
N ILE A 63 -8.39 -5.46 -9.62
CA ILE A 63 -7.93 -4.74 -10.81
C ILE A 63 -7.44 -5.70 -11.89
N LYS A 64 -7.77 -5.39 -13.14
CA LYS A 64 -7.37 -6.15 -14.33
C LYS A 64 -6.59 -5.27 -15.31
N ILE A 65 -5.86 -5.92 -16.20
CA ILE A 65 -5.19 -5.22 -17.31
C ILE A 65 -6.27 -4.63 -18.24
N GLY A 66 -6.09 -3.36 -18.58
CA GLY A 66 -7.05 -2.58 -19.36
C GLY A 66 -8.04 -1.77 -18.54
N ASP A 67 -8.13 -2.00 -17.22
CA ASP A 67 -8.99 -1.19 -16.34
C ASP A 67 -8.51 0.26 -16.29
N LYS A 68 -9.47 1.16 -16.16
CA LYS A 68 -9.22 2.60 -16.02
C LYS A 68 -9.19 2.99 -14.55
N VAL A 69 -8.19 3.79 -14.17
CA VAL A 69 -8.05 4.33 -12.81
C VAL A 69 -7.89 5.84 -12.86
N ILE A 70 -8.47 6.51 -11.90
CA ILE A 70 -8.41 7.97 -11.77
C ILE A 70 -8.12 8.37 -10.32
N SER A 71 -7.43 9.48 -10.15
CA SER A 71 -7.25 10.14 -8.86
C SER A 71 -7.91 11.50 -8.94
N SER A 72 -8.89 11.78 -8.07
CA SER A 72 -9.59 13.07 -8.06
C SER A 72 -10.08 13.41 -6.65
N VAL A 73 -10.60 14.61 -6.47
CA VAL A 73 -11.26 15.01 -5.21
C VAL A 73 -12.48 14.13 -4.93
N LYS A 74 -13.25 13.81 -5.99
CA LYS A 74 -14.41 12.92 -5.97
C LYS A 74 -14.48 12.17 -7.30
N THR A 75 -14.65 10.86 -7.25
CA THR A 75 -14.74 9.99 -8.43
C THR A 75 -15.73 8.85 -8.16
N GLU A 76 -15.96 8.00 -9.15
CA GLU A 76 -16.76 6.79 -9.00
C GLU A 76 -16.10 5.80 -8.04
N ILE A 77 -16.94 4.97 -7.39
CA ILE A 77 -16.51 3.97 -6.40
C ILE A 77 -16.02 2.69 -7.12
N ASN A 78 -15.03 2.86 -7.99
CA ASN A 78 -14.40 1.73 -8.70
C ASN A 78 -13.06 1.37 -8.05
N SER A 79 -12.74 0.07 -8.01
CA SER A 79 -11.48 -0.41 -7.44
C SER A 79 -10.29 0.21 -8.17
N GLY A 80 -9.34 0.75 -7.41
CA GLY A 80 -8.16 1.45 -7.94
C GLY A 80 -8.30 2.97 -8.05
N ASN A 81 -9.52 3.52 -8.01
CA ASN A 81 -9.73 4.96 -7.96
C ASN A 81 -9.29 5.53 -6.61
N ALA A 82 -8.72 6.73 -6.63
CA ALA A 82 -8.29 7.42 -5.42
C ALA A 82 -9.06 8.73 -5.25
N MET A 83 -9.56 8.96 -4.04
CA MET A 83 -10.27 10.20 -3.71
C MET A 83 -10.09 10.59 -2.25
N LYS A 84 -10.58 11.79 -1.89
CA LYS A 84 -10.57 12.27 -0.51
C LYS A 84 -11.52 11.45 0.36
N LEU A 85 -11.07 11.12 1.58
CA LEU A 85 -11.83 10.28 2.53
C LEU A 85 -13.23 10.80 2.80
N LYS A 86 -13.42 12.12 2.90
CA LYS A 86 -14.74 12.73 3.14
C LYS A 86 -15.80 12.42 2.06
N ASN A 87 -15.35 12.06 0.86
CA ASN A 87 -16.21 11.78 -0.29
C ASN A 87 -16.46 10.28 -0.50
N ILE A 88 -15.82 9.42 0.31
CA ILE A 88 -15.98 7.96 0.21
C ILE A 88 -17.18 7.53 1.05
N PRO A 89 -18.15 6.79 0.47
CA PRO A 89 -19.32 6.30 1.20
C PRO A 89 -18.94 5.34 2.34
N THR A 90 -19.79 5.30 3.36
CA THR A 90 -19.68 4.34 4.47
C THR A 90 -19.78 2.90 3.96
N GLY A 91 -19.06 1.99 4.60
CA GLY A 91 -19.00 0.58 4.22
C GLY A 91 -17.98 0.26 3.14
N THR A 92 -17.45 1.26 2.42
CA THR A 92 -16.46 1.05 1.35
C THR A 92 -15.12 0.56 1.92
N SER A 93 -14.55 -0.46 1.29
CA SER A 93 -13.18 -0.92 1.57
C SER A 93 -12.18 -0.01 0.87
N ILE A 94 -11.15 0.41 1.60
CA ILE A 94 -10.11 1.33 1.13
C ILE A 94 -8.72 0.88 1.53
N HIS A 95 -7.72 1.30 0.79
CA HIS A 95 -6.30 1.06 1.07
C HIS A 95 -5.44 2.27 0.71
N ASN A 96 -4.14 2.18 0.93
CA ASN A 96 -3.17 3.26 0.64
C ASN A 96 -3.61 4.60 1.25
N ILE A 97 -3.98 4.60 2.53
CA ILE A 97 -4.61 5.72 3.21
C ILE A 97 -3.54 6.67 3.74
N GLU A 98 -3.70 7.96 3.49
CA GLU A 98 -2.87 9.00 4.07
C GLU A 98 -3.20 9.25 5.55
N LEU A 99 -2.20 9.63 6.33
CA LEU A 99 -2.37 10.13 7.70
C LEU A 99 -2.39 11.65 7.77
N LYS A 100 -1.68 12.30 6.83
CA LYS A 100 -1.68 13.76 6.64
C LYS A 100 -1.90 14.01 5.16
N SER A 101 -2.73 14.98 4.82
CA SER A 101 -3.04 15.33 3.44
C SER A 101 -1.77 15.64 2.65
N GLY A 102 -1.61 15.03 1.48
CA GLY A 102 -0.46 15.18 0.58
C GLY A 102 0.83 14.47 1.01
N ALA A 103 0.84 13.78 2.15
CA ALA A 103 2.03 13.05 2.62
C ALA A 103 2.24 11.69 1.92
N GLY A 104 1.24 11.22 1.17
CA GLY A 104 1.20 9.89 0.59
C GLY A 104 0.67 8.82 1.54
N GLY A 105 0.10 7.75 0.98
CA GLY A 105 -0.50 6.67 1.73
C GLY A 105 0.50 5.97 2.64
N LYS A 106 0.11 5.74 3.89
CA LYS A 106 0.90 5.06 4.92
C LYS A 106 0.20 3.85 5.51
N LEU A 107 -1.13 3.85 5.60
CA LEU A 107 -1.90 2.73 6.14
C LEU A 107 -2.38 1.80 5.01
N CYS A 108 -2.57 0.52 5.34
CA CYS A 108 -3.13 -0.49 4.45
C CYS A 108 -2.40 -0.59 3.10
N ARG A 109 -1.10 -0.91 3.12
CA ARG A 109 -0.26 -1.08 1.92
C ARG A 109 0.24 -2.51 1.71
N SER A 110 0.16 -3.35 2.73
CA SER A 110 0.60 -4.75 2.66
C SER A 110 -0.44 -5.61 1.95
N ALA A 111 -0.01 -6.76 1.42
CA ALA A 111 -0.88 -7.72 0.75
C ALA A 111 -2.14 -8.05 1.57
N GLY A 112 -3.30 -8.00 0.92
CA GLY A 112 -4.59 -8.32 1.51
C GLY A 112 -5.08 -7.33 2.58
N SER A 113 -4.35 -6.24 2.87
CA SER A 113 -4.80 -5.26 3.86
C SER A 113 -5.83 -4.30 3.29
N PHE A 114 -6.77 -3.91 4.12
CA PHE A 114 -7.78 -2.89 3.83
C PHE A 114 -8.25 -2.23 5.12
N ALA A 115 -8.91 -1.11 5.00
CA ALA A 115 -9.70 -0.49 6.05
C ALA A 115 -11.12 -0.26 5.52
N GLN A 116 -12.08 -0.17 6.42
CA GLN A 116 -13.47 0.12 6.06
C GLN A 116 -13.85 1.51 6.56
N VAL A 117 -14.50 2.30 5.73
CA VAL A 117 -15.06 3.59 6.12
C VAL A 117 -16.31 3.35 6.95
N LEU A 118 -16.34 3.86 8.19
CA LEU A 118 -17.48 3.73 9.09
C LEU A 118 -18.42 4.95 9.04
N GLY A 119 -17.85 6.13 8.85
CA GLY A 119 -18.62 7.37 8.81
C GLY A 119 -17.74 8.60 8.74
N VAL A 120 -18.39 9.75 8.53
CA VAL A 120 -17.74 11.07 8.55
C VAL A 120 -18.27 11.83 9.75
N GLN A 121 -17.38 12.39 10.55
CA GLN A 121 -17.68 13.20 11.71
C GLN A 121 -16.93 14.52 11.59
N ASP A 122 -17.64 15.60 11.32
CA ASP A 122 -17.08 16.94 11.09
C ASP A 122 -15.97 16.93 10.01
N LYS A 123 -14.75 17.23 10.42
CA LYS A 123 -13.56 17.27 9.55
C LYS A 123 -12.85 15.91 9.43
N TYR A 124 -13.30 14.89 10.15
CA TYR A 124 -12.65 13.60 10.23
C TYR A 124 -13.51 12.50 9.67
N THR A 125 -12.86 11.52 9.07
CA THR A 125 -13.48 10.27 8.64
C THR A 125 -13.04 9.16 9.57
N MET A 126 -14.01 8.42 10.09
CA MET A 126 -13.80 7.27 10.95
C MET A 126 -13.55 6.03 10.07
N ILE A 127 -12.42 5.39 10.26
CA ILE A 127 -12.04 4.18 9.53
C ILE A 127 -11.75 3.04 10.50
N LYS A 128 -12.14 1.82 10.13
CA LYS A 128 -11.84 0.59 10.86
C LYS A 128 -10.73 -0.15 10.13
N LEU A 129 -9.60 -0.34 10.78
CA LEU A 129 -8.45 -1.07 10.25
C LEU A 129 -8.65 -2.59 10.34
N SER A 130 -7.83 -3.35 9.60
CA SER A 130 -7.80 -4.83 9.67
C SER A 130 -7.43 -5.35 11.08
N SER A 131 -6.75 -4.55 11.90
CA SER A 131 -6.50 -4.83 13.32
C SER A 131 -7.75 -4.70 14.22
N ARG A 132 -8.90 -4.33 13.67
CA ARG A 132 -10.16 -3.95 14.34
C ARG A 132 -10.11 -2.60 15.08
N GLU A 133 -8.97 -1.93 15.10
CA GLU A 133 -8.83 -0.58 15.65
C GLU A 133 -9.63 0.42 14.80
N THR A 134 -10.36 1.30 15.45
CA THR A 134 -11.03 2.45 14.81
C THR A 134 -10.18 3.68 14.95
N ARG A 135 -9.93 4.38 13.85
CA ARG A 135 -9.14 5.61 13.81
C ARG A 135 -9.90 6.75 13.15
N LEU A 136 -9.68 7.95 13.64
CA LEU A 136 -10.10 9.19 13.02
C LEU A 136 -8.96 9.72 12.13
N VAL A 137 -9.25 9.92 10.86
CA VAL A 137 -8.31 10.49 9.87
C VAL A 137 -8.95 11.71 9.24
N HIS A 138 -8.18 12.75 9.01
CA HIS A 138 -8.71 13.99 8.43
C HIS A 138 -9.33 13.73 7.06
N GLY A 139 -10.53 14.25 6.81
CA GLY A 139 -11.30 13.99 5.59
C GLY A 139 -10.66 14.45 4.28
N GLU A 140 -9.67 15.37 4.35
CA GLU A 140 -8.88 15.81 3.18
C GLU A 140 -7.78 14.82 2.79
N CYS A 141 -7.50 13.80 3.61
CA CYS A 141 -6.54 12.76 3.27
C CYS A 141 -7.06 11.90 2.11
N MET A 142 -6.15 11.49 1.24
CA MET A 142 -6.45 10.60 0.12
C MET A 142 -6.48 9.14 0.56
N ALA A 143 -7.33 8.35 -0.09
CA ALA A 143 -7.33 6.90 -0.01
C ALA A 143 -7.70 6.30 -1.36
N THR A 144 -7.30 5.05 -1.59
CA THR A 144 -7.63 4.30 -2.81
C THR A 144 -8.70 3.26 -2.48
N ILE A 145 -9.69 3.11 -3.37
CA ILE A 145 -10.82 2.20 -3.21
C ILE A 145 -10.38 0.76 -3.46
N GLY A 146 -10.91 -0.16 -2.67
CA GLY A 146 -10.64 -1.60 -2.75
C GLY A 146 -9.68 -2.12 -1.67
N ALA A 147 -9.47 -3.43 -1.62
CA ALA A 147 -8.46 -4.09 -0.80
C ALA A 147 -7.17 -4.28 -1.59
N VAL A 148 -6.03 -4.39 -0.91
CA VAL A 148 -4.74 -4.65 -1.56
C VAL A 148 -4.70 -6.07 -2.10
N SER A 149 -4.07 -6.26 -3.25
CA SER A 149 -3.87 -7.54 -3.92
C SER A 149 -3.08 -8.57 -3.11
N ASN A 150 -3.00 -9.81 -3.63
CA ASN A 150 -2.23 -10.92 -3.06
C ASN A 150 -2.69 -11.31 -1.64
N GLN A 151 -4.00 -11.44 -1.45
CA GLN A 151 -4.63 -11.74 -0.14
C GLN A 151 -4.14 -13.07 0.44
N ASP A 152 -3.80 -14.05 -0.39
CA ASP A 152 -3.31 -15.37 0.03
C ASP A 152 -1.86 -15.37 0.52
N ASN A 153 -1.17 -14.23 0.43
CA ASN A 153 0.21 -14.13 0.93
C ASN A 153 0.33 -14.53 2.41
N LYS A 154 -0.69 -14.26 3.22
CA LYS A 154 -0.75 -14.65 4.64
C LYS A 154 -0.79 -16.17 4.86
N ASN A 155 -1.33 -16.91 3.88
CA ASN A 155 -1.50 -18.37 3.95
C ASN A 155 -0.23 -19.12 3.52
N LYS A 156 0.78 -18.39 2.99
CA LYS A 156 2.02 -18.98 2.47
C LYS A 156 2.85 -19.56 3.60
N LYS A 157 2.99 -20.89 3.61
CA LYS A 157 3.85 -21.63 4.54
C LYS A 157 5.27 -21.70 3.97
N ILE A 158 6.24 -21.16 4.70
CA ILE A 158 7.66 -21.14 4.26
C ILE A 158 8.36 -22.46 4.59
N GLY A 159 7.88 -23.21 5.56
CA GLY A 159 8.37 -24.53 5.94
C GLY A 159 9.66 -24.53 6.76
N LYS A 160 10.75 -23.93 6.27
CA LYS A 160 12.05 -23.90 6.96
C LYS A 160 12.75 -22.55 6.87
N ALA A 161 13.64 -22.28 7.83
CA ALA A 161 14.40 -21.04 7.92
C ALA A 161 15.27 -20.75 6.68
N GLY A 162 15.82 -21.79 6.03
CA GLY A 162 16.61 -21.65 4.83
C GLY A 162 15.87 -20.99 3.66
N ILE A 163 14.55 -21.19 3.54
CA ILE A 163 13.75 -20.53 2.51
C ILE A 163 13.68 -19.02 2.79
N LYS A 164 13.55 -18.58 4.05
CA LYS A 164 13.64 -17.16 4.40
C LYS A 164 14.98 -16.57 4.02
N ARG A 165 16.07 -17.33 4.23
CA ARG A 165 17.41 -16.89 3.83
C ARG A 165 17.53 -16.69 2.33
N HIS A 166 16.98 -17.60 1.52
CA HIS A 166 16.92 -17.44 0.07
C HIS A 166 16.09 -16.24 -0.39
N LEU A 167 15.07 -15.85 0.37
CA LEU A 167 14.29 -14.63 0.14
C LEU A 167 15.03 -13.35 0.58
N GLY A 168 16.27 -13.47 1.10
CA GLY A 168 17.07 -12.34 1.58
C GLY A 168 16.67 -11.86 2.98
N ILE A 169 15.88 -12.62 3.72
CA ILE A 169 15.47 -12.28 5.09
C ILE A 169 16.47 -12.89 6.07
N ARG A 170 17.16 -12.05 6.81
CA ARG A 170 18.09 -12.49 7.87
C ARG A 170 17.31 -12.87 9.14
N PRO A 171 17.88 -13.77 9.99
CA PRO A 171 17.32 -14.03 11.31
C PRO A 171 17.23 -12.74 12.14
N THR A 172 16.18 -12.63 12.93
CA THR A 172 15.96 -11.49 13.84
C THR A 172 16.06 -11.99 15.28
N VAL A 173 16.90 -11.34 16.09
CA VAL A 173 17.07 -11.62 17.50
C VAL A 173 16.21 -10.63 18.29
N ARG A 174 15.51 -11.12 19.32
CA ARG A 174 14.71 -10.27 20.23
C ARG A 174 15.64 -9.43 21.12
N GLY A 175 15.30 -8.17 21.35
CA GLY A 175 16.10 -7.27 22.19
C GLY A 175 16.29 -7.77 23.64
N VAL A 176 15.30 -8.49 24.18
CA VAL A 176 15.36 -9.04 25.56
C VAL A 176 16.47 -10.08 25.77
N VAL A 177 16.95 -10.72 24.71
CA VAL A 177 18.06 -11.70 24.79
C VAL A 177 19.42 -11.09 24.48
N MET A 178 19.48 -9.78 24.29
CA MET A 178 20.69 -9.02 24.10
C MET A 178 21.23 -8.45 25.41
N ASN A 179 22.45 -7.94 25.37
CA ASN A 179 23.02 -7.18 26.48
C ASN A 179 22.46 -5.75 26.54
N PRO A 180 22.53 -5.06 27.71
CA PRO A 180 22.04 -3.69 27.85
C PRO A 180 22.64 -2.71 26.85
N VAL A 181 23.92 -2.90 26.44
CA VAL A 181 24.63 -2.07 25.46
C VAL A 181 24.05 -2.22 24.05
N ASP A 182 23.49 -3.38 23.72
CA ASP A 182 23.04 -3.72 22.37
C ASP A 182 21.57 -3.36 22.11
N HIS A 183 20.75 -3.33 23.16
CA HIS A 183 19.33 -3.03 23.03
C HIS A 183 18.72 -2.50 24.35
N PRO A 184 17.77 -1.53 24.29
CA PRO A 184 17.12 -0.99 25.49
C PRO A 184 16.40 -2.05 26.37
N HIS A 185 15.96 -3.18 25.78
CA HIS A 185 15.35 -4.30 26.50
C HIS A 185 16.38 -5.35 26.96
N GLY A 186 17.66 -5.13 26.75
CA GLY A 186 18.73 -6.05 27.14
C GLY A 186 18.94 -6.12 28.64
N GLY A 187 19.51 -7.23 29.11
CA GLY A 187 19.90 -7.41 30.50
C GLY A 187 18.76 -7.84 31.45
N GLY A 188 17.67 -8.31 30.89
CA GLY A 188 16.51 -8.81 31.67
C GLY A 188 16.48 -10.33 31.74
#